data_64356acacb3411fbab88bff81162ea7e
#
_entry.id   64356acacb3411fbab88bff81162ea7e
#
_cell.length_a   1.000
_cell.length_b   1.000
_cell.length_c   1.000
_cell.angle_alpha   90.00
_cell.angle_beta   90.00
_cell.angle_gamma   90.00
#
_symmetry.space_group_name_H-M   'P 1'
#
loop_
_entity.id
_entity.type
_entity.pdbx_description
1 polymer ?
#
loop_
_entity_poly.entity_id
_entity_poly.type
_entity_poly.pdbx_seq_one_letter_code
_entity_poly.pdbx_strand_id
1 'polypeptide(L)'
;MSPRSLRYYEEQGLLASSRSDAGQRHYAEAAVQRVSLIRQLFDAGMSSRVIATVLPCVDVPDDLDVAEETYTAMVRERDRIDADIAHLIQTRDALDVLIAANSRHRAKLSPDPDPDPDPVPDPEPAVRSA
;
A
#
# COMPACT_ATOMS: atom_id res chain seq x y z
N MET A 1 -16.34 13.97 -3.23
CA MET A 1 -16.15 12.90 -2.25
C MET A 1 -17.47 12.53 -1.62
N SER A 2 -17.70 11.27 -1.42
CA SER A 2 -18.99 10.82 -0.92
C SER A 2 -19.10 11.04 0.58
N PRO A 3 -20.33 11.19 1.10
CA PRO A 3 -20.52 11.28 2.54
C PRO A 3 -20.01 10.05 3.30
N ARG A 4 -20.03 8.89 2.64
CA ARG A 4 -19.51 7.67 3.24
C ARG A 4 -18.01 7.78 3.51
N SER A 5 -17.25 8.31 2.54
CA SER A 5 -15.81 8.50 2.70
C SER A 5 -15.50 9.48 3.81
N LEU A 6 -16.29 10.55 3.90
CA LEU A 6 -16.10 11.54 4.95
C LEU A 6 -16.34 10.92 6.31
N ARG A 7 -17.37 10.09 6.44
CA ARG A 7 -17.65 9.41 7.72
C ARG A 7 -16.56 8.42 8.07
N TYR A 8 -16.03 7.72 7.08
CA TYR A 8 -14.93 6.81 7.32
C TYR A 8 -13.73 7.55 7.91
N TYR A 9 -13.37 8.69 7.31
CA TYR A 9 -12.24 9.47 7.82
C TYR A 9 -12.52 9.97 9.22
N GLU A 10 -13.76 10.35 9.50
CA GLU A 10 -14.15 10.81 10.84
C GLU A 10 -14.02 9.68 11.86
N GLU A 11 -14.44 8.47 11.50
CA GLU A 11 -14.34 7.31 12.38
C GLU A 11 -12.89 6.94 12.67
N GLN A 12 -12.01 7.19 11.71
CA GLN A 12 -10.58 6.91 11.89
C GLN A 12 -9.88 8.04 12.65
N GLY A 13 -10.61 9.05 13.06
CA GLY A 13 -9.99 10.16 13.79
C GLY A 13 -9.21 11.12 12.92
N LEU A 14 -9.38 11.04 11.62
CA LEU A 14 -8.62 11.87 10.69
C LEU A 14 -9.34 13.15 10.32
N LEU A 15 -10.62 13.23 10.60
CA LEU A 15 -11.44 14.36 10.21
C LEU A 15 -12.45 14.65 11.30
N ALA A 16 -12.62 15.93 11.61
CA ALA A 16 -13.66 16.35 12.54
C ALA A 16 -14.80 16.96 11.76
N SER A 17 -16.00 16.84 12.30
CA SER A 17 -17.17 17.48 11.70
C SER A 17 -17.89 18.28 12.77
N SER A 18 -18.65 19.28 12.33
CA SER A 18 -19.55 20.03 13.20
C SER A 18 -20.95 19.90 12.64
N ARG A 19 -21.94 20.28 13.45
CA ARG A 19 -23.31 20.24 13.00
C ARG A 19 -23.83 21.66 12.80
N SER A 20 -24.64 21.81 11.77
CA SER A 20 -25.31 23.07 11.56
C SER A 20 -26.41 23.24 12.58
N ASP A 21 -27.02 24.43 12.60
CA ASP A 21 -28.14 24.70 13.47
C ASP A 21 -29.31 23.76 13.21
N ALA A 22 -29.39 23.23 12.00
CA ALA A 22 -30.44 22.30 11.64
C ALA A 22 -30.09 20.87 12.04
N GLY A 23 -28.95 20.65 12.70
CA GLY A 23 -28.52 19.32 13.14
C GLY A 23 -27.85 18.51 12.07
N GLN A 24 -27.64 19.06 10.90
CA GLN A 24 -26.98 18.34 9.83
C GLN A 24 -25.46 18.42 9.99
N ARG A 25 -24.80 17.38 9.54
CA ARG A 25 -23.36 17.35 9.56
C ARG A 25 -22.83 18.38 8.58
N HIS A 26 -21.86 19.16 9.03
CA HIS A 26 -21.31 20.26 8.25
C HIS A 26 -19.80 20.17 8.28
N TYR A 27 -19.19 20.29 7.11
CA TYR A 27 -17.72 20.24 6.98
C TYR A 27 -17.23 21.57 6.45
N ALA A 28 -16.38 22.24 7.23
CA ALA A 28 -15.80 23.51 6.84
C ALA A 28 -14.88 23.33 5.64
N GLU A 29 -14.55 24.46 4.97
CA GLU A 29 -13.68 24.40 3.82
C GLU A 29 -12.30 23.84 4.18
N ALA A 30 -11.81 24.15 5.38
CA ALA A 30 -10.55 23.60 5.85
C ALA A 30 -10.62 22.07 5.91
N ALA A 31 -11.79 21.52 6.25
CA ALA A 31 -11.96 20.08 6.27
C ALA A 31 -11.93 19.48 4.87
N VAL A 32 -12.41 20.22 3.88
CA VAL A 32 -12.34 19.76 2.49
C VAL A 32 -10.90 19.65 2.04
N GLN A 33 -10.07 20.64 2.39
CA GLN A 33 -8.65 20.59 2.06
C GLN A 33 -7.95 19.46 2.79
N ARG A 34 -8.33 19.23 4.05
CA ARG A 34 -7.79 18.13 4.83
C ARG A 34 -8.13 16.78 4.21
N VAL A 35 -9.37 16.63 3.73
CA VAL A 35 -9.78 15.40 3.06
C VAL A 35 -8.97 15.18 1.79
N SER A 36 -8.71 16.25 1.04
CA SER A 36 -7.90 16.15 -0.17
C SER A 36 -6.49 15.65 0.15
N LEU A 37 -5.90 16.20 1.21
CA LEU A 37 -4.58 15.75 1.65
C LEU A 37 -4.61 14.29 2.08
N ILE A 38 -5.61 13.91 2.86
CA ILE A 38 -5.74 12.53 3.32
C ILE A 38 -5.84 11.57 2.14
N ARG A 39 -6.60 11.93 1.11
CA ARG A 39 -6.72 11.10 -0.07
C ARG A 39 -5.38 10.95 -0.78
N GLN A 40 -4.63 12.03 -0.90
CA GLN A 40 -3.31 11.96 -1.51
C GLN A 40 -2.39 11.01 -0.76
N LEU A 41 -2.47 11.02 0.57
CA LEU A 41 -1.63 10.15 1.38
C LEU A 41 -2.06 8.69 1.25
N PHE A 42 -3.37 8.42 1.22
CA PHE A 42 -3.85 7.07 0.96
C PHE A 42 -3.44 6.59 -0.43
N ASP A 43 -3.53 7.47 -1.43
CA ASP A 43 -3.13 7.12 -2.79
C ASP A 43 -1.63 6.80 -2.87
N ALA A 44 -0.85 7.40 -2.00
CA ALA A 44 0.58 7.11 -1.92
C ALA A 44 0.87 5.80 -1.18
N GLY A 45 -0.16 5.13 -0.68
CA GLY A 45 0.01 3.84 -0.02
C GLY A 45 0.12 3.89 1.49
N MET A 46 -0.11 5.05 2.09
CA MET A 46 -0.01 5.17 3.54
C MET A 46 -1.27 4.62 4.20
N SER A 47 -1.07 3.95 5.34
CA SER A 47 -2.20 3.48 6.13
C SER A 47 -2.78 4.63 6.93
N SER A 48 -4.02 4.44 7.42
CA SER A 48 -4.64 5.47 8.26
C SER A 48 -3.81 5.75 9.50
N ARG A 49 -3.11 4.75 10.03
CA ARG A 49 -2.25 4.96 11.19
C ARG A 49 -1.08 5.88 10.86
N VAL A 50 -0.45 5.69 9.71
CA VAL A 50 0.65 6.55 9.29
C VAL A 50 0.15 7.96 9.03
N ILE A 51 -1.02 8.07 8.39
CA ILE A 51 -1.61 9.38 8.12
C ILE A 51 -1.90 10.12 9.42
N ALA A 52 -2.46 9.43 10.43
CA ALA A 52 -2.73 10.04 11.72
C ALA A 52 -1.45 10.56 12.38
N THR A 53 -0.30 9.94 12.09
CA THR A 53 0.98 10.37 12.63
C THR A 53 1.40 11.73 12.06
N VAL A 54 1.03 12.01 10.82
CA VAL A 54 1.45 13.22 10.11
C VAL A 54 0.53 14.41 10.41
N LEU A 55 -0.74 14.15 10.64
CA LEU A 55 -1.74 15.21 10.71
C LEU A 55 -1.52 16.25 11.81
N PRO A 56 -0.99 15.92 13.00
CA PRO A 56 -0.78 16.96 14.01
C PRO A 56 0.09 18.11 13.50
N CYS A 57 1.07 17.85 12.67
CA CYS A 57 1.91 18.88 12.11
C CYS A 57 1.14 19.78 11.15
N VAL A 58 0.14 19.21 10.46
CA VAL A 58 -0.72 19.97 9.56
C VAL A 58 -1.69 20.84 10.36
N ASP A 59 -2.16 20.32 11.49
CA ASP A 59 -3.15 21.03 12.31
C ASP A 59 -2.58 22.24 12.99
N VAL A 60 -1.33 22.16 13.45
CA VAL A 60 -0.68 23.28 14.15
C VAL A 60 0.71 23.49 13.57
N PRO A 61 0.78 24.02 12.35
CA PRO A 61 2.03 24.08 11.60
C PRO A 61 3.09 24.99 12.23
N ASP A 62 2.68 25.88 13.12
CA ASP A 62 3.62 26.83 13.74
C ASP A 62 4.11 26.37 15.09
N ASP A 63 3.70 25.19 15.55
CA ASP A 63 4.09 24.67 16.86
C ASP A 63 5.32 23.80 16.70
N LEU A 64 6.46 24.29 17.20
CA LEU A 64 7.72 23.57 17.06
C LEU A 64 7.71 22.23 17.79
N ASP A 65 7.10 22.18 18.96
CA ASP A 65 7.06 20.93 19.73
C ASP A 65 6.29 19.86 18.95
N VAL A 66 5.15 20.24 18.37
CA VAL A 66 4.37 19.30 17.55
C VAL A 66 5.15 18.90 16.33
N ALA A 67 5.85 19.84 15.70
CA ALA A 67 6.64 19.53 14.50
C ALA A 67 7.73 18.50 14.82
N GLU A 68 8.36 18.65 15.97
CA GLU A 68 9.42 17.72 16.36
C GLU A 68 8.88 16.37 16.74
N GLU A 69 7.75 16.34 17.45
CA GLU A 69 7.11 15.07 17.79
C GLU A 69 6.67 14.34 16.54
N THR A 70 6.10 15.08 15.59
CA THR A 70 5.66 14.49 14.34
C THR A 70 6.84 13.95 13.55
N TYR A 71 7.94 14.70 13.50
CA TYR A 71 9.14 14.24 12.82
C TYR A 71 9.63 12.93 13.43
N THR A 72 9.71 12.87 14.74
CA THR A 72 10.17 11.66 15.43
C THR A 72 9.25 10.47 15.11
N ALA A 73 7.95 10.72 15.12
CA ALA A 73 6.98 9.67 14.83
C ALA A 73 7.08 9.21 13.39
N MET A 74 7.30 10.13 12.45
CA MET A 74 7.47 9.77 11.05
C MET A 74 8.72 8.93 10.83
N VAL A 75 9.81 9.28 11.51
CA VAL A 75 11.05 8.51 11.41
C VAL A 75 10.84 7.10 11.93
N ARG A 76 10.12 6.95 13.05
CA ARG A 76 9.81 5.62 13.59
C ARG A 76 8.98 4.79 12.62
N GLU A 77 8.00 5.42 11.97
CA GLU A 77 7.17 4.70 11.02
C GLU A 77 7.97 4.28 9.80
N ARG A 78 8.86 5.17 9.31
CA ARG A 78 9.72 4.81 8.20
C ARG A 78 10.65 3.64 8.58
N ASP A 79 11.22 3.69 9.77
CA ASP A 79 12.12 2.62 10.21
C ASP A 79 11.38 1.29 10.30
N ARG A 80 10.12 1.33 10.72
CA ARG A 80 9.31 0.14 10.78
C ARG A 80 9.02 -0.41 9.39
N ILE A 81 8.73 0.47 8.45
CA ILE A 81 8.51 0.06 7.06
C ILE A 81 9.79 -0.55 6.50
N ASP A 82 10.95 0.06 6.79
CA ASP A 82 12.22 -0.50 6.33
C ASP A 82 12.45 -1.90 6.89
N ALA A 83 12.09 -2.13 8.15
CA ALA A 83 12.20 -3.46 8.74
C ALA A 83 11.25 -4.45 8.06
N ASP A 84 10.04 -4.00 7.72
CA ASP A 84 9.08 -4.85 7.01
C ASP A 84 9.59 -5.18 5.62
N ILE A 85 10.19 -4.21 4.94
CA ILE A 85 10.77 -4.44 3.62
C ILE A 85 11.87 -5.49 3.70
N ALA A 86 12.77 -5.36 4.69
CA ALA A 86 13.84 -6.33 4.88
C ALA A 86 13.29 -7.72 5.13
N HIS A 87 12.25 -7.81 5.96
CA HIS A 87 11.62 -9.09 6.26
C HIS A 87 10.99 -9.70 5.01
N LEU A 88 10.30 -8.88 4.22
CA LEU A 88 9.68 -9.36 3.00
C LEU A 88 10.72 -9.82 1.99
N ILE A 89 11.86 -9.15 1.91
CA ILE A 89 12.95 -9.58 1.03
C ILE A 89 13.46 -10.93 1.47
N GLN A 90 13.64 -11.14 2.78
CA GLN A 90 14.07 -12.43 3.29
C GLN A 90 13.08 -13.54 2.96
N THR A 91 11.79 -13.23 3.12
CA THR A 91 10.75 -14.20 2.81
C THR A 91 10.74 -14.54 1.32
N ARG A 92 10.88 -13.52 0.47
CA ARG A 92 10.95 -13.74 -0.96
C ARG A 92 12.15 -14.61 -1.32
N ASP A 93 13.32 -14.32 -0.74
CA ASP A 93 14.51 -15.07 -1.02
C ASP A 93 14.37 -16.54 -0.59
N ALA A 94 13.72 -16.76 0.55
CA ALA A 94 13.44 -18.12 1.01
C ALA A 94 12.51 -18.84 0.03
N LEU A 95 11.51 -18.15 -0.47
CA LEU A 95 10.62 -18.74 -1.47
C LEU A 95 11.36 -19.05 -2.76
N ASP A 96 12.28 -18.19 -3.17
CA ASP A 96 13.07 -18.44 -4.37
C ASP A 96 13.85 -19.76 -4.25
N VAL A 97 14.39 -20.01 -3.06
CA VAL A 97 15.10 -21.27 -2.81
C VAL A 97 14.13 -22.45 -2.94
N LEU A 98 12.94 -22.32 -2.37
CA LEU A 98 11.95 -23.39 -2.43
C LEU A 98 11.43 -23.60 -3.85
N ILE A 99 11.26 -22.51 -4.60
CA ILE A 99 10.84 -22.59 -5.99
C ILE A 99 11.88 -23.33 -6.81
N ALA A 100 13.15 -23.02 -6.60
CA ALA A 100 14.22 -23.70 -7.32
C ALA A 100 14.25 -25.19 -6.99
N ALA A 101 14.08 -25.52 -5.69
CA ALA A 101 14.05 -26.93 -5.28
C ALA A 101 12.84 -27.65 -5.87
N ASN A 102 11.69 -26.99 -5.86
CA ASN A 102 10.47 -27.56 -6.43
C ASN A 102 10.62 -27.77 -7.93
N SER A 103 11.24 -26.82 -8.60
CA SER A 103 11.46 -26.94 -10.04
C SER A 103 12.32 -28.17 -10.37
N ARG A 104 13.39 -28.37 -9.61
CA ARG A 104 14.24 -29.54 -9.80
C ARG A 104 13.48 -30.83 -9.50
N HIS A 105 12.68 -30.82 -8.44
CA HIS A 105 11.89 -31.98 -8.07
C HIS A 105 10.88 -32.33 -9.16
N ARG A 106 10.22 -31.33 -9.71
CA ARG A 106 9.25 -31.52 -10.78
C ARG A 106 9.91 -32.13 -12.01
N ALA A 107 11.12 -31.68 -12.32
CA ALA A 107 11.84 -32.22 -13.45
C ALA A 107 12.14 -33.70 -13.30
N LYS A 108 12.41 -34.12 -12.04
CA LYS A 108 12.65 -35.53 -11.79
C LYS A 108 11.41 -36.38 -11.87
N LEU A 109 10.25 -35.82 -11.60
CA LEU A 109 9.00 -36.55 -11.63
C LEU A 109 8.36 -36.59 -13.02
N SER A 110 8.84 -35.75 -13.92
CA SER A 110 8.28 -35.73 -15.26
C SER A 110 8.64 -37.02 -15.96
N PRO A 111 7.75 -37.55 -16.77
CA PRO A 111 8.11 -38.66 -17.61
C PRO A 111 9.21 -38.20 -18.55
N ASP A 112 9.96 -39.15 -19.02
CA ASP A 112 11.06 -38.85 -19.90
C ASP A 112 10.58 -37.91 -20.94
N PRO A 113 11.25 -36.83 -21.08
CA PRO A 113 10.87 -35.89 -22.07
C PRO A 113 11.03 -36.57 -23.36
N ASP A 114 10.11 -36.35 -24.18
CA ASP A 114 10.15 -36.87 -25.46
C ASP A 114 11.51 -36.56 -25.99
N PRO A 115 12.24 -37.55 -26.29
CA PRO A 115 13.57 -37.29 -26.76
C PRO A 115 13.54 -36.41 -27.97
N ASP A 116 12.49 -36.39 -28.64
CA ASP A 116 12.42 -35.63 -29.79
C ASP A 116 11.26 -34.79 -29.71
N PRO A 117 11.37 -33.76 -29.09
CA PRO A 117 10.27 -32.94 -28.94
C PRO A 117 9.94 -32.58 -30.31
N ASP A 118 8.89 -32.98 -30.74
CA ASP A 118 8.41 -32.61 -31.89
C ASP A 118 8.76 -31.26 -32.11
N PRO A 119 9.54 -31.06 -33.05
CA PRO A 119 9.91 -29.75 -33.29
C PRO A 119 8.67 -29.08 -33.53
N VAL A 120 8.24 -28.72 -32.72
CA VAL A 120 7.27 -27.99 -32.78
C VAL A 120 7.40 -27.25 -33.91
N PRO A 121 6.86 -27.36 -34.76
CA PRO A 121 7.10 -26.64 -35.88
C PRO A 121 6.84 -25.28 -35.61
N ASP A 122 7.16 -25.18 -35.81
CA ASP A 122 7.12 -24.21 -35.37
C ASP A 122 6.32 -23.36 -35.80
N PRO A 123 6.12 -23.41 -35.85
CA PRO A 123 5.41 -22.95 -35.86
C PRO A 123 4.77 -22.23 -36.27
N GLU A 124 4.69 -22.57 -36.65
CA GLU A 124 4.26 -22.11 -36.87
C GLU A 124 3.98 -21.19 -36.97
N PRO A 125 4.13 -21.16 -37.59
CA PRO A 125 3.96 -20.40 -37.49
C PRO A 125 3.19 -19.74 -37.51
N ALA A 126 3.27 -20.19 -37.85
CA ALA A 126 2.71 -19.71 -37.59
C ALA A 126 2.02 -19.17 -37.41
N VAL A 127 2.02 -19.55 -37.74
CA VAL A 127 1.48 -19.29 -37.26
C VAL A 127 1.03 -18.68 -36.78
N ARG A 128 1.09 -18.58 -36.94
CA ARG A 128 0.73 -18.32 -36.39
C ARG A 128 0.23 -17.77 -35.84
N SER A 129 0.51 -18.04 -36.40
CA SER A 129 0.15 -17.80 -35.90
C SER A 129 -0.23 -17.47 -35.60
N ALA A 130 -0.05 -17.88 -36.02
CA ALA A 130 -0.28 -17.97 -35.59
C ALA A 130 -0.68 -17.78 -35.33
#